data_8751710b2ab139397c05480b681ac3e0
#
_entry.id   8751710b2ab139397c05480b681ac3e0
#
_cell.length_a   1.000
_cell.length_b   1.000
_cell.length_c   1.000
_cell.angle_alpha   90.00
_cell.angle_beta   90.00
_cell.angle_gamma   90.00
#
_symmetry.space_group_name_H-M   'P 1'
#
loop_
_entity.id
_entity.type
_entity.pdbx_description
1 polymer ?
#
loop_
_entity_poly.entity_id
_entity_poly.type
_entity_poly.pdbx_seq_one_letter_code
_entity_poly.pdbx_strand_id
1 'polypeptide(L)'
;MTPQWRDKSDVQLHDLDSEVSLDPARLSCFRQYLNEEYSGPFVHGMGSYEILKMAREFLCPGRRLDVGSGTAALFWILAAAGGIRTTATDVEPEALFVLREFLSSPGQLPPCYYQAAEMFGHKAAHVESLRQSIDAYLVFNALRSWPDELSRASFDTVTAFGCFAICGSELSYQACFRSALHAVRPGGRIVGADWVRHRHLRQRDYSFVNVPALQTIGSRLGLRVLHLESVAVGGHETYSGVVLWAFEKP
;
A
#
# COMPACT_ATOMS: atom_id res chain seq x y z
N MET A 1 -10.95 -5.19 16.53
CA MET A 1 -9.99 -6.27 16.83
C MET A 1 -8.58 -5.75 16.61
N THR A 2 -7.64 -5.99 17.54
CA THR A 2 -6.23 -5.66 17.31
C THR A 2 -5.68 -6.72 16.36
N PRO A 3 -5.12 -6.35 15.20
CA PRO A 3 -4.65 -7.34 14.25
C PRO A 3 -3.56 -8.21 14.85
N GLN A 4 -3.69 -9.53 14.80
CA GLN A 4 -2.70 -10.51 15.29
C GLN A 4 -1.39 -10.53 14.47
N TRP A 5 -1.34 -9.80 13.33
CA TRP A 5 -0.12 -9.70 12.49
C TRP A 5 1.10 -9.16 13.24
N ARG A 6 0.92 -8.47 14.38
CA ARG A 6 2.02 -7.97 15.21
C ARG A 6 2.89 -9.08 15.80
N ASP A 7 2.33 -10.26 15.97
CA ASP A 7 3.01 -11.41 16.58
C ASP A 7 3.66 -12.36 15.56
N LYS A 8 3.42 -12.12 14.25
CA LYS A 8 4.06 -12.88 13.17
C LYS A 8 5.49 -12.37 12.94
N SER A 9 6.43 -12.76 13.80
CA SER A 9 7.82 -12.29 13.75
C SER A 9 8.64 -12.90 12.61
N ASP A 10 8.32 -14.12 12.18
CA ASP A 10 9.21 -14.96 11.36
C ASP A 10 8.56 -15.45 10.06
N VAL A 11 7.72 -14.63 9.42
CA VAL A 11 7.15 -14.99 8.11
C VAL A 11 8.24 -14.87 7.05
N GLN A 12 8.71 -16.01 6.56
CA GLN A 12 9.63 -16.09 5.44
C GLN A 12 8.91 -15.73 4.14
N LEU A 13 9.65 -15.21 3.16
CA LEU A 13 9.12 -14.97 1.82
C LEU A 13 8.69 -16.28 1.19
N HIS A 14 7.42 -16.39 0.82
CA HIS A 14 6.91 -17.51 0.03
C HIS A 14 5.80 -17.03 -0.92
N ASP A 15 5.62 -17.76 -2.00
CA ASP A 15 4.51 -17.55 -2.91
C ASP A 15 3.19 -17.94 -2.23
N LEU A 16 2.11 -17.21 -2.53
CA LEU A 16 0.77 -17.51 -2.01
C LEU A 16 0.27 -18.91 -2.43
N ASP A 17 0.78 -19.44 -3.55
CA ASP A 17 0.44 -20.78 -4.03
C ASP A 17 1.21 -21.92 -3.32
N SER A 18 2.24 -21.60 -2.53
CA SER A 18 2.86 -22.53 -1.61
C SER A 18 1.82 -22.94 -0.56
N GLU A 19 1.81 -24.22 -0.12
CA GLU A 19 0.84 -24.81 0.82
C GLU A 19 0.61 -23.95 2.08
N VAL A 20 -0.18 -22.89 1.95
CA VAL A 20 -0.54 -21.99 3.05
C VAL A 20 -1.89 -22.45 3.60
N SER A 21 -1.91 -22.82 4.86
CA SER A 21 -3.17 -23.07 5.57
C SER A 21 -3.84 -21.72 5.84
N LEU A 22 -4.95 -21.44 5.15
CA LEU A 22 -5.74 -20.23 5.31
C LEU A 22 -6.73 -20.37 6.48
N ASP A 23 -6.82 -19.33 7.32
CA ASP A 23 -7.81 -19.26 8.40
C ASP A 23 -9.17 -18.77 7.85
N PRO A 24 -10.24 -19.60 7.92
CA PRO A 24 -11.57 -19.20 7.44
C PRO A 24 -12.14 -17.95 8.10
N ALA A 25 -11.86 -17.72 9.37
CA ALA A 25 -12.34 -16.54 10.08
C ALA A 25 -11.65 -15.27 9.56
N ARG A 26 -10.35 -15.34 9.25
CA ARG A 26 -9.60 -14.24 8.65
C ARG A 26 -10.03 -13.98 7.20
N LEU A 27 -10.25 -15.03 6.41
CA LEU A 27 -10.83 -14.89 5.07
C LEU A 27 -12.17 -14.14 5.11
N SER A 28 -13.06 -14.52 6.03
CA SER A 28 -14.33 -13.81 6.22
C SER A 28 -14.13 -12.35 6.58
N CYS A 29 -13.18 -12.05 7.47
CA CYS A 29 -12.86 -10.69 7.88
C CYS A 29 -12.36 -9.83 6.71
N PHE A 30 -11.46 -10.35 5.86
CA PHE A 30 -10.96 -9.61 4.71
C PHE A 30 -12.00 -9.43 3.59
N ARG A 31 -12.89 -10.43 3.38
CA ARG A 31 -14.03 -10.28 2.47
C ARG A 31 -15.01 -9.20 2.96
N GLN A 32 -15.30 -9.20 4.26
CA GLN A 32 -16.13 -8.15 4.87
C GLN A 32 -15.48 -6.78 4.70
N TYR A 33 -14.20 -6.63 5.00
CA TYR A 33 -13.46 -5.37 4.83
C TYR A 33 -13.50 -4.88 3.37
N LEU A 34 -13.22 -5.76 2.41
CA LEU A 34 -13.29 -5.41 0.99
C LEU A 34 -14.69 -4.92 0.59
N ASN A 35 -15.74 -5.58 1.11
CA ASN A 35 -17.11 -5.19 0.84
C ASN A 35 -17.49 -3.86 1.50
N GLU A 36 -17.11 -3.62 2.75
CA GLU A 36 -17.44 -2.40 3.48
C GLU A 36 -16.73 -1.17 2.90
N GLU A 37 -15.45 -1.31 2.57
CA GLU A 37 -14.64 -0.16 2.13
C GLU A 37 -14.70 0.12 0.62
N TYR A 38 -14.92 -0.92 -0.21
CA TYR A 38 -14.73 -0.81 -1.66
C TYR A 38 -15.92 -1.27 -2.52
N SER A 39 -17.09 -1.62 -1.95
CA SER A 39 -18.26 -2.03 -2.74
C SER A 39 -19.17 -0.86 -3.13
N GLY A 40 -19.15 0.20 -2.36
CA GLY A 40 -19.98 1.38 -2.52
C GLY A 40 -19.47 2.37 -3.58
N PRO A 41 -20.05 3.56 -3.65
CA PRO A 41 -19.52 4.67 -4.45
C PRO A 41 -18.22 5.19 -3.85
N PHE A 42 -17.44 5.92 -4.67
CA PHE A 42 -16.21 6.57 -4.18
C PHE A 42 -16.51 7.61 -3.10
N VAL A 43 -15.79 7.52 -1.97
CA VAL A 43 -15.96 8.43 -0.83
C VAL A 43 -14.87 9.50 -0.85
N HIS A 44 -15.29 10.77 -0.95
CA HIS A 44 -14.41 11.93 -0.89
C HIS A 44 -14.11 12.34 0.56
N GLY A 45 -13.00 13.08 0.75
CA GLY A 45 -12.61 13.64 2.07
C GLY A 45 -11.92 12.67 3.02
N MET A 46 -11.66 11.43 2.56
CA MET A 46 -10.98 10.37 3.33
C MET A 46 -9.47 10.27 3.00
N GLY A 47 -8.95 11.18 2.19
CA GLY A 47 -7.58 11.15 1.71
C GLY A 47 -7.36 10.26 0.48
N SER A 48 -8.34 9.47 0.07
CA SER A 48 -8.20 8.54 -1.06
C SER A 48 -8.00 9.25 -2.39
N TYR A 49 -8.67 10.39 -2.60
CA TYR A 49 -8.48 11.20 -3.81
C TYR A 49 -7.05 11.75 -3.92
N GLU A 50 -6.51 12.27 -2.82
CA GLU A 50 -5.15 12.82 -2.74
C GLU A 50 -4.10 11.73 -2.93
N ILE A 51 -4.33 10.54 -2.38
CA ILE A 51 -3.46 9.37 -2.61
C ILE A 51 -3.47 8.99 -4.10
N LEU A 52 -4.63 8.90 -4.73
CA LEU A 52 -4.74 8.59 -6.15
C LEU A 52 -4.09 9.67 -7.03
N LYS A 53 -4.25 10.95 -6.68
CA LYS A 53 -3.58 12.06 -7.37
C LYS A 53 -2.06 11.93 -7.28
N MET A 54 -1.52 11.63 -6.11
CA MET A 54 -0.10 11.38 -5.90
C MET A 54 0.36 10.14 -6.67
N ALA A 55 -0.41 9.04 -6.65
CA ALA A 55 -0.12 7.84 -7.41
C ALA A 55 -0.05 8.11 -8.92
N ARG A 56 -0.96 8.91 -9.47
CA ARG A 56 -0.92 9.35 -10.87
C ARG A 56 0.38 10.05 -11.25
N GLU A 57 0.90 10.89 -10.36
CA GLU A 57 2.07 11.72 -10.63
C GLU A 57 3.39 10.95 -10.44
N PHE A 58 3.43 10.05 -9.46
CA PHE A 58 4.70 9.47 -9.01
C PHE A 58 4.85 7.97 -9.27
N LEU A 59 3.81 7.22 -9.64
CA LEU A 59 4.00 5.84 -10.05
C LEU A 59 4.63 5.77 -11.45
N CYS A 60 5.71 5.00 -11.53
CA CYS A 60 6.39 4.76 -12.81
C CYS A 60 5.80 3.53 -13.50
N PRO A 61 5.76 3.50 -14.85
CA PRO A 61 5.61 2.25 -15.60
C PRO A 61 6.71 1.27 -15.23
N GLY A 62 6.43 -0.04 -15.36
CA GLY A 62 7.39 -1.10 -15.05
C GLY A 62 6.99 -1.94 -13.84
N ARG A 63 7.97 -2.49 -13.14
CA ARG A 63 7.76 -3.41 -12.01
C ARG A 63 7.48 -2.65 -10.72
N ARG A 64 6.35 -2.93 -10.12
CA ARG A 64 5.94 -2.38 -8.83
C ARG A 64 5.92 -3.47 -7.75
N LEU A 65 6.52 -3.20 -6.61
CA LEU A 65 6.30 -3.95 -5.37
C LEU A 65 5.30 -3.17 -4.50
N ASP A 66 4.16 -3.75 -4.24
CA ASP A 66 3.15 -3.18 -3.34
C ASP A 66 3.23 -3.84 -1.96
N VAL A 67 3.53 -3.06 -0.95
CA VAL A 67 3.88 -3.55 0.38
C VAL A 67 2.73 -3.32 1.35
N GLY A 68 2.26 -4.40 2.00
CA GLY A 68 1.07 -4.36 2.82
C GLY A 68 -0.18 -4.09 1.98
N SER A 69 -0.30 -4.81 0.87
CA SER A 69 -1.35 -4.64 -0.15
C SER A 69 -2.76 -4.82 0.41
N GLY A 70 -2.91 -5.64 1.44
CA GLY A 70 -4.23 -6.03 1.90
C GLY A 70 -5.09 -6.55 0.76
N THR A 71 -6.30 -6.02 0.65
CA THR A 71 -7.22 -6.28 -0.46
C THR A 71 -7.33 -5.13 -1.47
N ALA A 72 -6.52 -4.06 -1.31
CA ALA A 72 -6.71 -2.77 -1.98
C ALA A 72 -5.66 -2.44 -3.06
N ALA A 73 -4.74 -3.34 -3.40
CA ALA A 73 -3.63 -3.09 -4.32
C ALA A 73 -4.04 -2.48 -5.67
N LEU A 74 -5.17 -2.93 -6.24
CA LEU A 74 -5.71 -2.37 -7.48
C LEU A 74 -6.25 -0.94 -7.29
N PHE A 75 -6.93 -0.68 -6.18
CA PHE A 75 -7.57 0.62 -5.94
C PHE A 75 -6.55 1.77 -6.00
N TRP A 76 -5.39 1.58 -5.40
CA TRP A 76 -4.37 2.63 -5.30
C TRP A 76 -3.61 2.93 -6.60
N ILE A 77 -3.80 2.13 -7.66
CA ILE A 77 -3.18 2.39 -8.97
C ILE A 77 -4.16 2.86 -10.04
N LEU A 78 -5.44 3.03 -9.71
CA LEU A 78 -6.49 3.38 -10.69
C LEU A 78 -6.25 4.69 -11.43
N ALA A 79 -5.51 5.62 -10.81
CA ALA A 79 -5.14 6.89 -11.42
C ALA A 79 -3.83 6.84 -12.22
N ALA A 80 -3.06 5.74 -12.14
CA ALA A 80 -1.78 5.62 -12.82
C ALA A 80 -1.92 5.51 -14.34
N ALA A 81 -0.88 5.92 -15.07
CA ALA A 81 -0.92 5.96 -16.54
C ALA A 81 -0.94 4.58 -17.24
N GLY A 82 -0.78 3.49 -16.51
CA GLY A 82 -0.68 2.12 -17.06
C GLY A 82 0.76 1.66 -17.27
N GLY A 83 0.91 0.46 -17.85
CA GLY A 83 2.24 -0.15 -18.04
C GLY A 83 2.91 -0.63 -16.74
N ILE A 84 2.13 -0.78 -15.67
CA ILE A 84 2.59 -1.25 -14.35
C ILE A 84 2.36 -2.76 -14.26
N ARG A 85 3.36 -3.50 -13.75
CA ARG A 85 3.23 -4.89 -13.34
C ARG A 85 3.47 -4.97 -11.84
N THR A 86 2.50 -5.49 -11.09
CA THR A 86 2.49 -5.43 -9.63
C THR A 86 2.71 -6.80 -9.02
N THR A 87 3.70 -6.87 -8.13
CA THR A 87 3.80 -7.92 -7.11
C THR A 87 3.14 -7.39 -5.84
N ALA A 88 1.98 -7.95 -5.49
CA ALA A 88 1.27 -7.63 -4.26
C ALA A 88 1.84 -8.41 -3.09
N THR A 89 2.04 -7.75 -1.94
CA THR A 89 2.63 -8.43 -0.78
C THR A 89 1.91 -8.06 0.51
N ASP A 90 1.75 -9.05 1.39
CA ASP A 90 1.21 -8.83 2.74
C ASP A 90 1.76 -9.89 3.70
N VAL A 91 1.65 -9.64 5.01
CA VAL A 91 1.96 -10.62 6.05
C VAL A 91 0.79 -11.59 6.28
N GLU A 92 -0.39 -11.21 5.79
CA GLU A 92 -1.63 -11.97 5.92
C GLU A 92 -1.94 -12.65 4.58
N PRO A 93 -1.69 -13.95 4.45
CA PRO A 93 -1.98 -14.68 3.21
C PRO A 93 -3.45 -14.64 2.83
N GLU A 94 -4.35 -14.57 3.81
CA GLU A 94 -5.79 -14.47 3.60
C GLU A 94 -6.18 -13.17 2.88
N ALA A 95 -5.50 -12.07 3.18
CA ALA A 95 -5.73 -10.78 2.49
C ALA A 95 -5.37 -10.89 1.00
N LEU A 96 -4.20 -11.46 0.70
CA LEU A 96 -3.75 -11.69 -0.67
C LEU A 96 -4.62 -12.70 -1.42
N PHE A 97 -5.10 -13.74 -0.73
CA PHE A 97 -6.03 -14.70 -1.30
C PHE A 97 -7.35 -14.03 -1.69
N VAL A 98 -7.94 -13.23 -0.81
CA VAL A 98 -9.16 -12.46 -1.08
C VAL A 98 -8.94 -11.46 -2.23
N LEU A 99 -7.81 -10.76 -2.26
CA LEU A 99 -7.43 -9.88 -3.37
C LEU A 99 -7.40 -10.66 -4.70
N ARG A 100 -6.72 -11.81 -4.73
CA ARG A 100 -6.63 -12.65 -5.94
C ARG A 100 -7.98 -13.17 -6.40
N GLU A 101 -8.83 -13.67 -5.49
CA GLU A 101 -10.21 -14.07 -5.81
C GLU A 101 -10.99 -12.90 -6.41
N PHE A 102 -10.92 -11.72 -5.78
CA PHE A 102 -11.60 -10.51 -6.24
C PHE A 102 -11.16 -10.11 -7.66
N LEU A 103 -9.85 -10.09 -7.92
CA LEU A 103 -9.31 -9.74 -9.23
C LEU A 103 -9.59 -10.80 -10.30
N SER A 104 -9.70 -12.06 -9.94
CA SER A 104 -9.97 -13.18 -10.87
C SER A 104 -11.46 -13.40 -11.11
N SER A 105 -12.34 -12.82 -10.29
CA SER A 105 -13.78 -13.02 -10.38
C SER A 105 -14.33 -12.52 -11.72
N PRO A 106 -15.16 -13.29 -12.42
CA PRO A 106 -15.82 -12.82 -13.62
C PRO A 106 -16.83 -11.71 -13.28
N GLY A 107 -16.85 -10.66 -14.06
CA GLY A 107 -17.80 -9.57 -13.90
C GLY A 107 -17.13 -8.21 -13.67
N GLN A 108 -17.98 -7.20 -13.54
CA GLN A 108 -17.55 -5.84 -13.30
C GLN A 108 -17.10 -5.64 -11.85
N LEU A 109 -16.07 -4.83 -11.67
CA LEU A 109 -15.64 -4.37 -10.34
C LEU A 109 -16.70 -3.43 -9.74
N PRO A 110 -16.68 -3.19 -8.43
CA PRO A 110 -17.57 -2.24 -7.78
C PRO A 110 -17.46 -0.82 -8.37
N PRO A 111 -18.55 -0.01 -8.27
CA PRO A 111 -18.60 1.33 -8.87
C PRO A 111 -17.46 2.25 -8.49
N CYS A 112 -16.96 2.20 -7.24
CA CYS A 112 -15.86 3.07 -6.79
C CYS A 112 -14.58 2.92 -7.62
N TYR A 113 -14.29 1.74 -8.19
CA TYR A 113 -13.11 1.53 -9.03
C TYR A 113 -13.20 2.30 -10.35
N TYR A 114 -14.37 2.27 -10.98
CA TYR A 114 -14.60 3.00 -12.24
C TYR A 114 -14.69 4.51 -11.99
N GLN A 115 -15.37 4.94 -10.93
CA GLN A 115 -15.47 6.34 -10.53
C GLN A 115 -14.09 6.92 -10.20
N ALA A 116 -13.27 6.18 -9.44
CA ALA A 116 -11.90 6.59 -9.14
C ALA A 116 -11.06 6.77 -10.41
N ALA A 117 -11.13 5.82 -11.35
CA ALA A 117 -10.39 5.92 -12.62
C ALA A 117 -10.91 7.08 -13.49
N GLU A 118 -12.24 7.27 -13.58
CA GLU A 118 -12.89 8.33 -14.36
C GLU A 118 -12.51 9.74 -13.90
N MET A 119 -12.36 9.96 -12.60
CA MET A 119 -11.89 11.24 -12.03
C MET A 119 -10.52 11.66 -12.60
N PHE A 120 -9.71 10.70 -13.06
CA PHE A 120 -8.41 10.94 -13.68
C PHE A 120 -8.41 10.80 -15.20
N GLY A 121 -9.60 10.72 -15.82
CA GLY A 121 -9.79 10.66 -17.28
C GLY A 121 -9.59 9.26 -17.88
N HIS A 122 -9.57 8.21 -17.06
CA HIS A 122 -9.44 6.84 -17.51
C HIS A 122 -10.80 6.19 -17.77
N LYS A 123 -10.85 5.26 -18.73
CA LYS A 123 -12.06 4.49 -19.10
C LYS A 123 -12.04 3.10 -18.44
N ALA A 124 -13.18 2.41 -18.47
CA ALA A 124 -13.32 1.05 -17.93
C ALA A 124 -12.24 0.06 -18.46
N ALA A 125 -11.89 0.15 -19.74
CA ALA A 125 -10.83 -0.70 -20.32
C ALA A 125 -9.46 -0.52 -19.63
N HIS A 126 -9.16 0.69 -19.13
CA HIS A 126 -7.95 0.94 -18.34
C HIS A 126 -7.99 0.23 -16.99
N VAL A 127 -9.13 0.26 -16.30
CA VAL A 127 -9.34 -0.45 -15.03
C VAL A 127 -9.13 -1.95 -15.23
N GLU A 128 -9.67 -2.54 -16.30
CA GLU A 128 -9.48 -3.96 -16.60
C GLU A 128 -8.01 -4.31 -16.94
N SER A 129 -7.31 -3.41 -17.63
CA SER A 129 -5.87 -3.58 -17.90
C SER A 129 -5.05 -3.56 -16.60
N LEU A 130 -5.35 -2.66 -15.67
CA LEU A 130 -4.69 -2.60 -14.36
C LEU A 130 -5.03 -3.82 -13.49
N ARG A 131 -6.28 -4.30 -13.55
CA ARG A 131 -6.70 -5.53 -12.87
C ARG A 131 -5.85 -6.73 -13.26
N GLN A 132 -5.49 -6.84 -14.54
CA GLN A 132 -4.63 -7.91 -15.07
C GLN A 132 -3.13 -7.69 -14.79
N SER A 133 -2.76 -6.50 -14.33
CA SER A 133 -1.36 -6.16 -14.07
C SER A 133 -0.84 -6.65 -12.70
N ILE A 134 -1.72 -7.14 -11.84
CA ILE A 134 -1.35 -7.72 -10.54
C ILE A 134 -1.19 -9.23 -10.76
N ASP A 135 0.04 -9.67 -10.95
CA ASP A 135 0.35 -11.00 -11.47
C ASP A 135 1.19 -11.88 -10.51
N ALA A 136 1.60 -11.34 -9.37
CA ALA A 136 2.34 -12.08 -8.35
C ALA A 136 1.89 -11.70 -6.94
N TYR A 137 1.89 -12.68 -6.03
CA TYR A 137 1.43 -12.54 -4.65
C TYR A 137 2.44 -13.20 -3.72
N LEU A 138 3.09 -12.40 -2.86
CA LEU A 138 4.13 -12.88 -1.97
C LEU A 138 3.79 -12.57 -0.51
N VAL A 139 3.92 -13.56 0.35
CA VAL A 139 3.70 -13.42 1.78
C VAL A 139 5.00 -13.11 2.49
N PHE A 140 5.11 -11.94 3.15
CA PHE A 140 6.21 -11.59 4.04
C PHE A 140 5.84 -10.44 4.96
N ASN A 141 6.60 -10.28 6.06
CA ASN A 141 6.39 -9.18 6.99
C ASN A 141 7.26 -7.98 6.62
N ALA A 142 6.64 -6.96 6.00
CA ALA A 142 7.31 -5.75 5.57
C ALA A 142 7.85 -4.85 6.70
N LEU A 143 7.41 -5.07 7.93
CA LEU A 143 7.88 -4.33 9.12
C LEU A 143 9.13 -4.95 9.75
N ARG A 144 9.67 -6.00 9.13
CA ARG A 144 10.92 -6.67 9.50
C ARG A 144 11.97 -6.47 8.42
N SER A 145 13.12 -7.11 8.58
CA SER A 145 14.13 -7.17 7.51
C SER A 145 13.54 -7.86 6.29
N TRP A 146 13.67 -7.23 5.13
CA TRP A 146 13.17 -7.81 3.90
C TRP A 146 14.09 -8.92 3.41
N PRO A 147 13.54 -9.97 2.77
CA PRO A 147 14.34 -11.03 2.17
C PRO A 147 15.30 -10.49 1.11
N ASP A 148 16.47 -11.14 0.98
CA ASP A 148 17.52 -10.73 0.04
C ASP A 148 17.05 -10.72 -1.41
N GLU A 149 16.12 -11.61 -1.77
CA GLU A 149 15.51 -11.70 -3.08
C GLU A 149 14.77 -10.41 -3.47
N LEU A 150 14.15 -9.72 -2.49
CA LEU A 150 13.50 -8.43 -2.69
C LEU A 150 14.48 -7.26 -2.61
N SER A 151 15.61 -7.45 -1.92
CA SER A 151 16.61 -6.38 -1.68
C SER A 151 17.53 -6.10 -2.88
N ARG A 152 17.36 -6.81 -4.01
CA ARG A 152 18.27 -6.69 -5.16
C ARG A 152 17.87 -5.62 -6.18
N ALA A 153 17.33 -4.49 -5.71
CA ALA A 153 17.11 -3.29 -6.53
C ALA A 153 16.46 -3.57 -7.91
N SER A 154 15.33 -4.23 -7.93
CA SER A 154 14.71 -4.70 -9.18
C SER A 154 13.39 -4.02 -9.54
N PHE A 155 12.83 -3.20 -8.64
CA PHE A 155 11.53 -2.56 -8.85
C PHE A 155 11.70 -1.11 -9.32
N ASP A 156 10.85 -0.70 -10.27
CA ASP A 156 10.75 0.69 -10.70
C ASP A 156 10.06 1.54 -9.63
N THR A 157 9.09 0.94 -8.93
CA THR A 157 8.40 1.58 -7.82
C THR A 157 8.17 0.59 -6.68
N VAL A 158 8.39 1.05 -5.45
CA VAL A 158 7.90 0.40 -4.22
C VAL A 158 6.79 1.26 -3.66
N THR A 159 5.62 0.66 -3.37
CA THR A 159 4.49 1.37 -2.77
C THR A 159 4.13 0.81 -1.40
N ALA A 160 3.66 1.69 -0.50
CA ALA A 160 3.10 1.29 0.79
C ALA A 160 1.97 2.26 1.20
N PHE A 161 0.73 1.79 1.11
CA PHE A 161 -0.44 2.58 1.47
C PHE A 161 -1.05 2.06 2.78
N GLY A 162 -0.77 2.78 3.89
CA GLY A 162 -1.24 2.41 5.23
C GLY A 162 -0.42 1.30 5.92
N CYS A 163 0.76 0.95 5.40
CA CYS A 163 1.56 -0.16 5.91
C CYS A 163 2.66 0.30 6.89
N PHE A 164 3.48 1.28 6.53
CA PHE A 164 4.67 1.60 7.33
C PHE A 164 4.33 2.23 8.68
N ALA A 165 3.28 3.04 8.77
CA ALA A 165 2.85 3.67 10.02
C ALA A 165 2.35 2.70 11.10
N ILE A 166 2.07 1.43 10.75
CA ILE A 166 1.65 0.43 11.74
C ILE A 166 2.83 -0.13 12.56
N CYS A 167 4.07 0.19 12.21
CA CYS A 167 5.24 -0.17 13.00
C CYS A 167 5.21 0.48 14.40
N GLY A 168 5.92 -0.12 15.34
CA GLY A 168 5.82 0.26 16.77
C GLY A 168 6.72 1.41 17.20
N SER A 169 7.58 1.95 16.33
CA SER A 169 8.55 2.99 16.67
C SER A 169 9.07 3.72 15.45
N GLU A 170 9.64 4.92 15.67
CA GLU A 170 10.31 5.68 14.62
C GLU A 170 11.47 4.92 13.97
N LEU A 171 12.25 4.17 14.75
CA LEU A 171 13.35 3.36 14.23
C LEU A 171 12.86 2.27 13.28
N SER A 172 11.75 1.59 13.63
CA SER A 172 11.13 0.58 12.77
C SER A 172 10.55 1.24 11.51
N TYR A 173 9.97 2.43 11.63
CA TYR A 173 9.47 3.21 10.50
C TYR A 173 10.60 3.57 9.52
N GLN A 174 11.73 4.10 10.02
CA GLN A 174 12.92 4.36 9.21
C GLN A 174 13.47 3.09 8.56
N ALA A 175 13.44 1.95 9.25
CA ALA A 175 13.89 0.67 8.72
C ALA A 175 13.06 0.21 7.52
N CYS A 176 11.73 0.44 7.51
CA CYS A 176 10.87 0.16 6.37
C CYS A 176 11.33 0.93 5.11
N PHE A 177 11.62 2.22 5.24
CA PHE A 177 12.14 3.03 4.12
C PHE A 177 13.52 2.56 3.64
N ARG A 178 14.39 2.12 4.55
CA ARG A 178 15.69 1.54 4.18
C ARG A 178 15.54 0.26 3.37
N SER A 179 14.64 -0.61 3.79
CA SER A 179 14.34 -1.85 3.04
C SER A 179 13.76 -1.53 1.65
N ALA A 180 12.81 -0.59 1.57
CA ALA A 180 12.26 -0.13 0.30
C ALA A 180 13.33 0.48 -0.62
N LEU A 181 14.28 1.26 -0.06
CA LEU A 181 15.42 1.81 -0.81
C LEU A 181 16.32 0.72 -1.41
N HIS A 182 16.49 -0.40 -0.72
CA HIS A 182 17.27 -1.53 -1.26
C HIS A 182 16.51 -2.24 -2.39
N ALA A 183 15.20 -2.37 -2.30
CA ALA A 183 14.38 -3.05 -3.29
C ALA A 183 14.17 -2.22 -4.58
N VAL A 184 14.17 -0.90 -4.49
CA VAL A 184 13.99 -0.02 -5.64
C VAL A 184 15.30 0.19 -6.40
N ARG A 185 15.25 0.20 -7.75
CA ARG A 185 16.43 0.47 -8.59
C ARG A 185 16.86 1.94 -8.52
N PRO A 186 18.10 2.30 -8.92
CA PRO A 186 18.48 3.71 -9.12
C PRO A 186 17.52 4.40 -10.11
N GLY A 187 17.13 5.64 -9.82
CA GLY A 187 16.09 6.39 -10.54
C GLY A 187 14.66 5.89 -10.30
N GLY A 188 14.47 4.84 -9.52
CA GLY A 188 13.14 4.35 -9.13
C GLY A 188 12.58 5.09 -7.93
N ARG A 189 11.30 4.83 -7.60
CA ARG A 189 10.55 5.62 -6.63
C ARG A 189 9.99 4.79 -5.48
N ILE A 190 9.88 5.43 -4.32
CA ILE A 190 9.20 4.90 -3.14
C ILE A 190 8.03 5.84 -2.88
N VAL A 191 6.80 5.33 -2.99
CA VAL A 191 5.57 6.13 -2.97
C VAL A 191 4.58 5.54 -1.99
N GLY A 192 3.95 6.37 -1.17
CA GLY A 192 2.95 5.85 -0.24
C GLY A 192 2.24 6.89 0.58
N ALA A 193 1.40 6.39 1.47
CA ALA A 193 0.62 7.20 2.37
C ALA A 193 0.43 6.48 3.71
N ASP A 194 0.37 7.25 4.78
CA ASP A 194 0.15 6.74 6.11
C ASP A 194 -0.96 7.52 6.81
N TRP A 195 -1.99 6.81 7.29
CA TRP A 195 -3.09 7.43 8.02
C TRP A 195 -2.69 7.79 9.44
N VAL A 196 -3.01 9.01 9.84
CA VAL A 196 -2.76 9.55 11.17
C VAL A 196 -4.00 9.37 12.03
N ARG A 197 -3.92 8.53 13.06
CA ARG A 197 -5.03 8.31 14.00
C ARG A 197 -5.25 9.53 14.89
N HIS A 198 -6.50 9.75 15.33
CA HIS A 198 -6.81 10.74 16.36
C HIS A 198 -6.00 10.49 17.64
N ARG A 199 -5.59 11.56 18.32
CA ARG A 199 -4.74 11.49 19.52
C ARG A 199 -5.33 10.59 20.61
N HIS A 200 -6.64 10.67 20.84
CA HIS A 200 -7.35 9.89 21.87
C HIS A 200 -7.42 8.38 21.56
N LEU A 201 -7.21 7.97 20.29
CA LEU A 201 -7.18 6.57 19.86
C LEU A 201 -5.77 6.00 19.77
N ARG A 202 -4.75 6.80 20.03
CA ARG A 202 -3.36 6.38 19.93
C ARG A 202 -2.96 5.57 21.17
N GLN A 203 -2.92 4.26 21.03
CA GLN A 203 -2.37 3.37 22.07
C GLN A 203 -0.84 3.44 22.18
N ARG A 204 -0.14 4.06 21.21
CA ARG A 204 1.31 4.21 21.12
C ARG A 204 1.64 5.61 20.59
N ASP A 205 2.88 6.04 20.79
CA ASP A 205 3.36 7.27 20.18
C ASP A 205 3.56 7.05 18.67
N TYR A 206 2.66 7.65 17.87
CA TYR A 206 2.74 7.75 16.41
C TYR A 206 3.17 9.15 15.97
N SER A 207 3.82 9.90 16.85
CA SER A 207 4.29 11.25 16.55
C SER A 207 5.28 11.32 15.40
N PHE A 208 5.90 10.20 15.07
CA PHE A 208 6.82 10.06 13.93
C PHE A 208 6.13 10.00 12.57
N VAL A 209 4.81 9.83 12.48
CA VAL A 209 4.07 9.85 11.21
C VAL A 209 3.70 11.31 10.89
N ASN A 210 4.64 12.04 10.34
CA ASN A 210 4.49 13.45 9.98
C ASN A 210 5.51 13.87 8.91
N VAL A 211 5.27 15.01 8.25
CA VAL A 211 6.15 15.53 7.20
C VAL A 211 7.58 15.79 7.67
N PRO A 212 7.85 16.44 8.83
CA PRO A 212 9.22 16.64 9.32
C PRO A 212 10.02 15.34 9.53
N ALA A 213 9.39 14.29 10.07
CA ALA A 213 10.04 12.99 10.24
C ALA A 213 10.40 12.35 8.89
N LEU A 214 9.48 12.39 7.91
CA LEU A 214 9.73 11.90 6.56
C LEU A 214 10.82 12.69 5.83
N GLN A 215 10.87 14.01 5.99
CA GLN A 215 11.97 14.84 5.50
C GLN A 215 13.32 14.38 6.05
N THR A 216 13.36 14.11 7.35
CA THR A 216 14.57 13.61 8.03
C THR A 216 14.97 12.23 7.51
N ILE A 217 14.01 11.33 7.33
CA ILE A 217 14.23 9.98 6.77
C ILE A 217 14.81 10.08 5.36
N GLY A 218 14.19 10.88 4.49
CA GLY A 218 14.67 11.11 3.12
C GLY A 218 16.13 11.59 3.11
N SER A 219 16.44 12.62 3.90
CA SER A 219 17.80 13.16 4.02
C SER A 219 18.81 12.13 4.52
N ARG A 220 18.49 11.38 5.57
CA ARG A 220 19.38 10.35 6.15
C ARG A 220 19.66 9.19 5.19
N LEU A 221 18.70 8.84 4.34
CA LEU A 221 18.82 7.76 3.38
C LEU A 221 19.34 8.24 2.01
N GLY A 222 19.62 9.52 1.83
CA GLY A 222 20.07 10.07 0.55
C GLY A 222 19.01 10.04 -0.54
N LEU A 223 17.74 10.00 -0.17
CA LEU A 223 16.61 9.99 -1.09
C LEU A 223 16.27 11.42 -1.54
N ARG A 224 15.96 11.60 -2.80
CA ARG A 224 15.39 12.84 -3.32
C ARG A 224 13.90 12.91 -2.96
N VAL A 225 13.51 13.92 -2.23
CA VAL A 225 12.09 14.19 -1.94
C VAL A 225 11.40 14.66 -3.22
N LEU A 226 10.36 13.97 -3.65
CA LEU A 226 9.51 14.38 -4.76
C LEU A 226 8.21 15.02 -4.25
N HIS A 227 7.63 14.46 -3.17
CA HIS A 227 6.39 14.97 -2.58
C HIS A 227 6.33 14.63 -1.10
N LEU A 228 5.92 15.58 -0.28
CA LEU A 228 5.56 15.40 1.13
C LEU A 228 4.39 16.33 1.45
N GLU A 229 3.27 15.77 1.87
CA GLU A 229 2.06 16.53 2.18
C GLU A 229 1.32 15.90 3.35
N SER A 230 0.65 16.72 4.17
CA SER A 230 -0.28 16.28 5.20
C SER A 230 -1.67 16.80 4.86
N VAL A 231 -2.60 15.88 4.67
CA VAL A 231 -3.99 16.18 4.32
C VAL A 231 -4.88 15.87 5.51
N ALA A 232 -5.74 16.80 5.88
CA ALA A 232 -6.73 16.56 6.92
C ALA A 232 -7.86 15.65 6.40
N VAL A 233 -8.25 14.68 7.22
CA VAL A 233 -9.42 13.83 6.98
C VAL A 233 -10.55 14.31 7.87
N GLY A 234 -11.65 14.74 7.26
CA GLY A 234 -12.81 15.26 7.98
C GLY A 234 -13.84 14.19 8.32
N GLY A 235 -14.38 14.23 9.56
CA GLY A 235 -15.53 13.40 9.94
C GLY A 235 -15.26 11.89 10.11
N HIS A 236 -14.01 11.45 10.05
CA HIS A 236 -13.67 10.04 10.26
C HIS A 236 -13.43 9.74 11.74
N GLU A 237 -14.05 8.69 12.29
CA GLU A 237 -13.95 8.34 13.70
C GLU A 237 -12.53 7.95 14.15
N THR A 238 -11.77 7.32 13.27
CA THR A 238 -10.43 6.76 13.58
C THR A 238 -9.29 7.69 13.18
N TYR A 239 -9.40 8.37 12.02
CA TYR A 239 -8.29 9.08 11.39
C TYR A 239 -8.53 10.59 11.35
N SER A 240 -7.51 11.37 11.72
CA SER A 240 -7.48 12.83 11.64
C SER A 240 -6.81 13.37 10.39
N GLY A 241 -6.10 12.53 9.66
CA GLY A 241 -5.39 12.94 8.46
C GLY A 241 -4.69 11.78 7.78
N VAL A 242 -4.08 12.09 6.66
CA VAL A 242 -3.16 11.20 5.92
C VAL A 242 -1.89 11.99 5.59
N VAL A 243 -0.73 11.35 5.71
CA VAL A 243 0.56 11.88 5.28
C VAL A 243 0.95 11.18 4.00
N LEU A 244 1.12 11.95 2.93
CA LEU A 244 1.49 11.51 1.60
C LEU A 244 3.00 11.69 1.40
N TRP A 245 3.65 10.73 0.75
CA TRP A 245 5.08 10.82 0.50
C TRP A 245 5.49 10.13 -0.79
N ALA A 246 6.41 10.77 -1.52
CA ALA A 246 7.08 10.18 -2.67
C ALA A 246 8.56 10.58 -2.64
N PHE A 247 9.42 9.59 -2.82
CA PHE A 247 10.87 9.73 -2.86
C PHE A 247 11.43 9.07 -4.11
N GLU A 248 12.58 9.55 -4.56
CA GLU A 248 13.34 8.91 -5.64
C GLU A 248 14.71 8.49 -5.12
N LYS A 249 15.14 7.31 -5.49
CA LYS A 249 16.52 6.84 -5.29
C LYS A 249 17.40 7.44 -6.38
N PRO A 250 18.43 8.22 -6.02
CA PRO A 250 19.39 8.77 -7.00
C PRO A 250 20.10 7.71 -7.83
#